data_456a2a1ff841341b950c2b613d898d2b
#
_entry.id   456a2a1ff841341b950c2b613d898d2b
#
_cell.length_a   1.000
_cell.length_b   1.000
_cell.length_c   1.000
_cell.angle_alpha   90.00
_cell.angle_beta   90.00
_cell.angle_gamma   90.00
#
_symmetry.space_group_name_H-M   'P 1'
#
loop_
_entity.id
_entity.type
_entity.pdbx_description
1 polymer ?
#
loop_
_entity_poly.entity_id
_entity_poly.type
_entity_poly.pdbx_seq_one_letter_code
_entity_poly.pdbx_strand_id
1 'polypeptide(L)'
;MVIGVSTLRISLPVFVAEQNGLFAKHGIDAEVRRYETAQPLADELGAARIDAGGYVAFPILFGPGVAPPKVRVFTAVVEDAGHPLSYLLVKKGSGLRGVAALKGRRIGILPTVAYRRWLEAILHNDGLRPEDVTIVPFAPSLEVDALAGGGVDALFTGDPMATAALARGFAELATDSPDVPRVLGDPFLFGTFAVTEDFAQKHPAQAQALVSALDEAITMLAADPAVGKAAMKPYVRETERPFVDQYPPARYLHSGEISAAQLDRALELAGTDARAATVALP
;
A
#
# COMPACT_ATOMS: atom_id res chain seq x y z
N MET A 1 -16.45 11.55 -11.77
CA MET A 1 -15.05 11.04 -11.69
C MET A 1 -15.07 9.69 -10.99
N VAL A 2 -14.42 8.68 -11.55
CA VAL A 2 -14.32 7.35 -10.93
C VAL A 2 -12.96 7.18 -10.29
N ILE A 3 -12.93 6.93 -8.98
CA ILE A 3 -11.71 6.82 -8.17
C ILE A 3 -11.60 5.41 -7.61
N GLY A 4 -10.53 4.69 -7.96
CA GLY A 4 -10.26 3.34 -7.45
C GLY A 4 -9.42 3.35 -6.17
N VAL A 5 -9.79 2.54 -5.18
CA VAL A 5 -9.03 2.37 -3.93
C VAL A 5 -8.99 0.92 -3.48
N SER A 6 -7.89 0.51 -2.85
CA SER A 6 -7.88 -0.75 -2.08
C SER A 6 -8.44 -0.52 -0.68
N THR A 7 -9.05 -1.57 -0.11
CA THR A 7 -9.58 -1.52 1.28
C THR A 7 -8.47 -1.67 2.34
N LEU A 8 -7.24 -1.32 1.99
CA LEU A 8 -6.08 -1.35 2.87
C LEU A 8 -5.83 0.01 3.51
N ARG A 9 -5.14 0.03 4.65
CA ARG A 9 -4.80 1.26 5.40
C ARG A 9 -4.07 2.32 4.59
N ILE A 10 -3.32 1.92 3.57
CA ILE A 10 -2.63 2.86 2.67
C ILE A 10 -3.55 3.83 1.94
N SER A 11 -4.85 3.53 1.85
CA SER A 11 -5.85 4.35 1.14
C SER A 11 -6.53 5.42 2.02
N LEU A 12 -6.06 5.63 3.25
CA LEU A 12 -6.68 6.56 4.22
C LEU A 12 -7.01 7.96 3.68
N PRO A 13 -6.17 8.64 2.85
CA PRO A 13 -6.54 9.95 2.34
C PRO A 13 -7.83 9.95 1.54
N VAL A 14 -8.09 8.90 0.76
CA VAL A 14 -9.34 8.78 -0.01
C VAL A 14 -10.53 8.53 0.92
N PHE A 15 -10.37 7.68 1.94
CA PHE A 15 -11.43 7.42 2.92
C PHE A 15 -11.77 8.67 3.72
N VAL A 16 -10.75 9.45 4.11
CA VAL A 16 -10.95 10.74 4.79
C VAL A 16 -11.67 11.71 3.86
N ALA A 17 -11.25 11.82 2.59
CA ALA A 17 -11.89 12.70 1.63
C ALA A 17 -13.36 12.33 1.39
N GLU A 18 -13.66 11.02 1.24
CA GLU A 18 -15.04 10.53 1.05
C GLU A 18 -15.91 10.81 2.29
N GLN A 19 -15.43 10.41 3.49
CA GLN A 19 -16.19 10.52 4.73
C GLN A 19 -16.43 11.98 5.19
N ASN A 20 -15.53 12.89 4.85
CA ASN A 20 -15.64 14.31 5.21
C ASN A 20 -16.16 15.18 4.07
N GLY A 21 -16.64 14.59 2.98
CA GLY A 21 -17.24 15.31 1.86
C GLY A 21 -16.26 16.22 1.10
N LEU A 22 -14.94 15.94 1.18
CA LEU A 22 -13.93 16.80 0.55
C LEU A 22 -14.03 16.77 -0.97
N PHE A 23 -14.41 15.66 -1.58
CA PHE A 23 -14.64 15.60 -3.02
C PHE A 23 -15.72 16.62 -3.44
N ALA A 24 -16.88 16.59 -2.80
CA ALA A 24 -17.96 17.55 -3.07
C ALA A 24 -17.55 18.99 -2.74
N LYS A 25 -16.82 19.22 -1.65
CA LYS A 25 -16.27 20.53 -1.26
C LYS A 25 -15.38 21.13 -2.36
N HIS A 26 -14.59 20.29 -3.03
CA HIS A 26 -13.73 20.69 -4.16
C HIS A 26 -14.41 20.58 -5.52
N GLY A 27 -15.75 20.39 -5.57
CA GLY A 27 -16.52 20.37 -6.81
C GLY A 27 -16.42 19.09 -7.63
N ILE A 28 -16.06 17.98 -6.99
CA ILE A 28 -15.97 16.65 -7.63
C ILE A 28 -17.19 15.83 -7.27
N ASP A 29 -17.92 15.35 -8.30
CA ASP A 29 -18.86 14.26 -8.17
C ASP A 29 -18.07 12.94 -8.32
N ALA A 30 -17.71 12.32 -7.17
CA ALA A 30 -16.84 11.17 -7.08
C ALA A 30 -17.63 9.86 -6.89
N GLU A 31 -17.34 8.86 -7.73
CA GLU A 31 -17.69 7.46 -7.51
C GLU A 31 -16.44 6.74 -7.00
N VAL A 32 -16.42 6.33 -5.73
CA VAL A 32 -15.29 5.57 -5.15
C VAL A 32 -15.52 4.08 -5.32
N ARG A 33 -14.72 3.44 -6.17
CA ARG A 33 -14.71 1.99 -6.40
C ARG A 33 -13.69 1.30 -5.52
N ARG A 34 -14.12 0.24 -4.83
CA ARG A 34 -13.34 -0.49 -3.85
C ARG A 34 -12.84 -1.81 -4.41
N TYR A 35 -11.56 -2.07 -4.18
CA TYR A 35 -10.88 -3.30 -4.56
C TYR A 35 -10.26 -3.94 -3.31
N GLU A 36 -10.21 -5.26 -3.25
CA GLU A 36 -9.61 -5.96 -2.12
C GLU A 36 -8.09 -5.74 -2.03
N THR A 37 -7.44 -5.63 -3.20
CA THR A 37 -5.99 -5.35 -3.32
C THR A 37 -5.69 -4.33 -4.41
N ALA A 38 -4.44 -3.87 -4.47
CA ALA A 38 -4.00 -2.89 -5.46
C ALA A 38 -3.85 -3.45 -6.89
N GLN A 39 -3.75 -4.78 -7.08
CA GLN A 39 -3.55 -5.34 -8.42
C GLN A 39 -4.76 -5.12 -9.35
N PRO A 40 -6.01 -5.51 -8.98
CA PRO A 40 -7.17 -5.25 -9.82
C PRO A 40 -7.40 -3.75 -10.07
N LEU A 41 -7.11 -2.90 -9.06
CA LEU A 41 -7.18 -1.45 -9.21
C LEU A 41 -6.22 -0.95 -10.29
N ALA A 42 -4.97 -1.41 -10.29
CA ALA A 42 -3.99 -1.02 -11.29
C ALA A 42 -4.37 -1.47 -12.70
N ASP A 43 -4.97 -2.66 -12.83
CA ASP A 43 -5.46 -3.18 -14.10
C ASP A 43 -6.60 -2.30 -14.66
N GLU A 44 -7.53 -1.83 -13.80
CA GLU A 44 -8.59 -0.90 -14.18
C GLU A 44 -8.04 0.48 -14.57
N LEU A 45 -7.07 0.99 -13.80
CA LEU A 45 -6.41 2.27 -14.09
C LEU A 45 -5.63 2.21 -15.41
N GLY A 46 -4.87 1.13 -15.64
CA GLY A 46 -4.13 0.90 -16.86
C GLY A 46 -5.01 0.78 -18.11
N ALA A 47 -6.20 0.23 -17.95
CA ALA A 47 -7.21 0.10 -19.00
C ALA A 47 -8.10 1.36 -19.15
N ALA A 48 -7.83 2.43 -18.39
CA ALA A 48 -8.62 3.67 -18.35
C ALA A 48 -10.14 3.42 -18.08
N ARG A 49 -10.46 2.39 -17.26
CA ARG A 49 -11.83 2.14 -16.80
C ARG A 49 -12.18 2.88 -15.51
N ILE A 50 -11.16 3.46 -14.86
CA ILE A 50 -11.27 4.43 -13.77
C ILE A 50 -10.40 5.64 -14.13
N ASP A 51 -10.76 6.82 -13.62
CA ASP A 51 -10.08 8.07 -13.94
C ASP A 51 -8.84 8.30 -13.08
N ALA A 52 -8.91 7.87 -11.83
CA ALA A 52 -7.84 8.01 -10.85
C ALA A 52 -7.82 6.83 -9.88
N GLY A 53 -6.71 6.60 -9.20
CA GLY A 53 -6.64 5.53 -8.21
C GLY A 53 -5.31 5.46 -7.47
N GLY A 54 -5.33 4.79 -6.35
CA GLY A 54 -4.15 4.58 -5.50
C GLY A 54 -4.55 4.06 -4.10
N TYR A 55 -3.67 3.89 -3.23
CA TYR A 55 -2.21 4.03 -3.33
C TYR A 55 -1.62 2.72 -3.86
N VAL A 56 -1.02 2.76 -5.04
CA VAL A 56 -0.51 1.57 -5.73
C VAL A 56 1.01 1.59 -5.76
N ALA A 57 1.63 0.47 -5.47
CA ALA A 57 3.07 0.32 -5.50
C ALA A 57 3.62 0.32 -6.94
N PHE A 58 4.80 0.91 -7.15
CA PHE A 58 5.44 1.02 -8.46
C PHE A 58 5.61 -0.32 -9.19
N PRO A 59 6.00 -1.44 -8.54
CA PRO A 59 6.09 -2.72 -9.25
C PRO A 59 4.76 -3.22 -9.83
N ILE A 60 3.62 -2.77 -9.28
CA ILE A 60 2.30 -3.12 -9.79
C ILE A 60 1.94 -2.25 -11.00
N LEU A 61 2.25 -0.93 -10.94
CA LEU A 61 1.94 0.01 -12.03
C LEU A 61 2.91 -0.14 -13.21
N PHE A 62 4.19 -0.34 -12.95
CA PHE A 62 5.27 -0.19 -13.92
C PHE A 62 6.20 -1.41 -14.01
N GLY A 63 5.86 -2.54 -13.38
CA GLY A 63 6.71 -3.73 -13.37
C GLY A 63 6.85 -4.40 -14.73
N PRO A 64 7.85 -5.28 -14.92
CA PRO A 64 8.04 -6.02 -16.16
C PRO A 64 6.80 -6.82 -16.55
N GLY A 65 6.47 -6.77 -17.84
CA GLY A 65 5.30 -7.45 -18.40
C GLY A 65 3.98 -6.68 -18.28
N VAL A 66 4.00 -5.52 -17.60
CA VAL A 66 2.88 -4.57 -17.58
C VAL A 66 3.14 -3.50 -18.63
N ALA A 67 2.19 -3.27 -19.54
CA ALA A 67 2.24 -2.08 -20.38
C ALA A 67 2.13 -0.86 -19.44
N PRO A 68 3.14 0.04 -19.37
CA PRO A 68 3.12 1.12 -18.41
C PRO A 68 1.88 2.01 -18.65
N PRO A 69 1.04 2.20 -17.62
CA PRO A 69 -0.13 3.06 -17.75
C PRO A 69 0.31 4.50 -18.00
N LYS A 70 -0.43 5.21 -18.85
CA LYS A 70 -0.26 6.66 -18.99
C LYS A 70 -0.94 7.35 -17.82
N VAL A 71 -0.21 7.57 -16.75
CA VAL A 71 -0.70 8.18 -15.51
C VAL A 71 0.23 9.29 -15.03
N ARG A 72 -0.33 10.22 -14.26
CA ARG A 72 0.39 11.25 -13.54
C ARG A 72 0.27 10.98 -12.05
N VAL A 73 1.41 10.76 -11.41
CA VAL A 73 1.53 10.53 -9.97
C VAL A 73 1.63 11.88 -9.25
N PHE A 74 0.94 12.07 -8.12
CA PHE A 74 0.97 13.37 -7.42
C PHE A 74 1.04 13.28 -5.89
N THR A 75 0.55 12.23 -5.25
CA THR A 75 0.74 11.97 -3.82
C THR A 75 1.27 10.57 -3.57
N ALA A 76 1.81 10.33 -2.39
CA ALA A 76 2.34 9.02 -2.03
C ALA A 76 2.15 8.71 -0.54
N VAL A 77 2.21 7.43 -0.21
CA VAL A 77 2.43 6.95 1.15
C VAL A 77 3.86 6.41 1.24
N VAL A 78 4.55 6.76 2.32
CA VAL A 78 5.92 6.31 2.58
C VAL A 78 5.98 5.43 3.81
N GLU A 79 6.87 4.46 3.79
CA GLU A 79 7.21 3.62 4.94
C GLU A 79 8.58 4.01 5.47
N ASP A 80 8.67 4.19 6.78
CA ASP A 80 9.90 4.39 7.54
C ASP A 80 9.77 3.71 8.91
N ALA A 81 10.80 3.78 9.73
CA ALA A 81 10.82 3.15 11.07
C ALA A 81 9.68 3.64 11.98
N GLY A 82 9.24 4.90 11.83
CA GLY A 82 8.15 5.50 12.63
C GLY A 82 6.75 5.27 12.06
N HIS A 83 6.67 4.90 10.79
CA HIS A 83 5.41 4.75 10.04
C HIS A 83 5.37 3.43 9.28
N PRO A 84 5.31 2.29 9.99
CA PRO A 84 5.34 0.97 9.36
C PRO A 84 4.06 0.72 8.55
N LEU A 85 4.20 0.14 7.36
CA LEU A 85 3.10 -0.25 6.47
C LEU A 85 3.14 -1.75 6.15
N SER A 86 4.31 -2.36 6.28
CA SER A 86 4.53 -3.78 6.06
C SER A 86 5.09 -4.45 7.31
N TYR A 87 4.73 -5.72 7.49
CA TYR A 87 5.07 -6.48 8.69
C TYR A 87 5.44 -7.91 8.33
N LEU A 88 6.54 -8.39 8.88
CA LEU A 88 6.88 -9.80 8.87
C LEU A 88 6.46 -10.42 10.19
N LEU A 89 5.38 -11.19 10.16
CA LEU A 89 4.75 -11.82 11.33
C LEU A 89 5.04 -13.30 11.37
N VAL A 90 5.19 -13.84 12.57
CA VAL A 90 5.26 -15.29 12.83
C VAL A 90 4.26 -15.67 13.89
N LYS A 91 3.95 -16.96 13.99
CA LYS A 91 3.10 -17.46 15.06
C LYS A 91 3.76 -17.24 16.41
N LYS A 92 3.02 -16.69 17.38
CA LYS A 92 3.53 -16.40 18.72
C LYS A 92 4.05 -17.67 19.38
N GLY A 93 5.27 -17.57 19.94
CA GLY A 93 5.95 -18.69 20.59
C GLY A 93 6.54 -19.71 19.64
N SER A 94 6.59 -19.43 18.32
CA SER A 94 7.24 -20.31 17.32
C SER A 94 8.75 -20.37 17.48
N GLY A 95 9.36 -19.38 18.14
CA GLY A 95 10.80 -19.22 18.26
C GLY A 95 11.49 -18.70 16.99
N LEU A 96 10.71 -18.39 15.93
CA LEU A 96 11.25 -17.81 14.71
C LEU A 96 11.57 -16.33 14.93
N ARG A 97 12.86 -15.97 14.82
CA ARG A 97 13.35 -14.60 14.98
C ARG A 97 14.28 -14.23 13.84
N GLY A 98 14.02 -13.09 13.21
CA GLY A 98 14.75 -12.62 12.04
C GLY A 98 14.43 -13.40 10.76
N VAL A 99 14.79 -12.81 9.63
CA VAL A 99 14.52 -13.37 8.30
C VAL A 99 15.21 -14.72 8.08
N ALA A 100 16.44 -14.88 8.57
CA ALA A 100 17.20 -16.12 8.40
C ALA A 100 16.52 -17.35 9.02
N ALA A 101 15.70 -17.19 10.06
CA ALA A 101 14.94 -18.27 10.69
C ALA A 101 13.79 -18.79 9.80
N LEU A 102 13.48 -18.12 8.70
CA LEU A 102 12.41 -18.50 7.78
C LEU A 102 12.86 -19.55 6.75
N LYS A 103 14.12 -19.98 6.74
CA LYS A 103 14.60 -21.03 5.85
C LYS A 103 13.77 -22.31 5.99
N GLY A 104 13.26 -22.84 4.86
CA GLY A 104 12.39 -24.00 4.81
C GLY A 104 10.94 -23.74 5.25
N ARG A 105 10.56 -22.48 5.51
CA ARG A 105 9.23 -22.11 5.99
C ARG A 105 8.29 -21.68 4.87
N ARG A 106 6.98 -21.76 5.15
CA ARG A 106 5.92 -21.23 4.28
C ARG A 106 5.60 -19.81 4.72
N ILE A 107 5.69 -18.87 3.77
CA ILE A 107 5.44 -17.46 4.01
C ILE A 107 4.22 -17.03 3.20
N GLY A 108 3.15 -16.64 3.87
CA GLY A 108 1.97 -16.04 3.25
C GLY A 108 2.26 -14.60 2.84
N ILE A 109 1.77 -14.19 1.68
CA ILE A 109 1.88 -12.79 1.20
C ILE A 109 0.57 -12.33 0.56
N LEU A 110 0.35 -11.01 0.51
CA LEU A 110 -0.67 -10.44 -0.36
C LEU A 110 -0.41 -10.82 -1.83
N PRO A 111 -1.46 -11.13 -2.61
CA PRO A 111 -1.33 -11.68 -3.98
C PRO A 111 -0.98 -10.56 -4.98
N THR A 112 0.10 -9.84 -4.74
CA THR A 112 0.58 -8.77 -5.62
C THR A 112 2.05 -8.97 -5.97
N VAL A 113 2.43 -8.50 -7.16
CA VAL A 113 3.82 -8.53 -7.61
C VAL A 113 4.75 -7.73 -6.68
N ALA A 114 4.25 -6.66 -6.05
CA ALA A 114 5.01 -5.83 -5.13
C ALA A 114 5.44 -6.61 -3.88
N TYR A 115 4.47 -7.24 -3.18
CA TYR A 115 4.78 -8.01 -1.97
C TYR A 115 5.73 -9.16 -2.25
N ARG A 116 5.58 -9.85 -3.39
CA ARG A 116 6.53 -10.90 -3.80
C ARG A 116 7.94 -10.34 -3.97
N ARG A 117 8.12 -9.27 -4.73
CA ARG A 117 9.42 -8.66 -4.99
C ARG A 117 10.09 -8.11 -3.74
N TRP A 118 9.31 -7.47 -2.88
CA TRP A 118 9.82 -6.94 -1.62
C TRP A 118 10.28 -8.07 -0.69
N LEU A 119 9.51 -9.15 -0.57
CA LEU A 119 9.93 -10.33 0.19
C LEU A 119 11.20 -10.96 -0.40
N GLU A 120 11.28 -11.13 -1.71
CA GLU A 120 12.48 -11.67 -2.38
C GLU A 120 13.72 -10.81 -2.11
N ALA A 121 13.59 -9.48 -2.12
CA ALA A 121 14.67 -8.57 -1.78
C ALA A 121 15.09 -8.67 -0.30
N ILE A 122 14.12 -8.78 0.61
CA ILE A 122 14.36 -8.98 2.05
C ILE A 122 15.09 -10.30 2.30
N LEU A 123 14.62 -11.40 1.70
CA LEU A 123 15.27 -12.71 1.79
C LEU A 123 16.72 -12.63 1.30
N HIS A 124 16.94 -12.05 0.12
CA HIS A 124 18.28 -11.92 -0.44
C HIS A 124 19.23 -11.10 0.44
N ASN A 125 18.76 -9.99 0.97
CA ASN A 125 19.55 -9.13 1.87
C ASN A 125 19.99 -9.88 3.13
N ASP A 126 19.18 -10.78 3.63
CA ASP A 126 19.42 -11.56 4.84
C ASP A 126 20.00 -12.97 4.55
N GLY A 127 20.54 -13.18 3.34
CA GLY A 127 21.30 -14.38 2.95
C GLY A 127 20.46 -15.60 2.56
N LEU A 128 19.18 -15.41 2.29
CA LEU A 128 18.29 -16.45 1.75
C LEU A 128 17.98 -16.19 0.27
N ARG A 129 17.66 -17.27 -0.44
CA ARG A 129 17.13 -17.20 -1.80
C ARG A 129 15.62 -17.45 -1.77
N PRO A 130 14.85 -17.00 -2.75
CA PRO A 130 13.43 -17.33 -2.84
C PRO A 130 13.11 -18.83 -2.76
N GLU A 131 14.01 -19.67 -3.29
CA GLU A 131 13.88 -21.14 -3.28
C GLU A 131 14.11 -21.76 -1.88
N ASP A 132 14.71 -21.01 -0.96
CA ASP A 132 14.93 -21.45 0.41
C ASP A 132 13.64 -21.39 1.26
N VAL A 133 12.54 -20.83 0.73
CA VAL A 133 11.21 -20.71 1.37
C VAL A 133 10.09 -21.11 0.41
N THR A 134 8.88 -21.31 0.93
CA THR A 134 7.67 -21.48 0.11
C THR A 134 6.81 -20.23 0.22
N ILE A 135 6.73 -19.43 -0.85
CA ILE A 135 5.91 -18.21 -0.87
C ILE A 135 4.49 -18.57 -1.33
N VAL A 136 3.50 -18.27 -0.48
CA VAL A 136 2.09 -18.62 -0.71
C VAL A 136 1.26 -17.33 -0.76
N PRO A 137 0.68 -16.96 -1.93
CA PRO A 137 -0.21 -15.81 -2.01
C PRO A 137 -1.59 -16.15 -1.43
N PHE A 138 -2.12 -15.22 -0.61
CA PHE A 138 -3.47 -15.31 -0.04
C PHE A 138 -4.26 -14.04 -0.30
N ALA A 139 -5.57 -14.16 -0.50
CA ALA A 139 -6.47 -13.02 -0.38
C ALA A 139 -6.38 -12.44 1.05
N PRO A 140 -6.48 -11.12 1.23
CA PRO A 140 -6.39 -10.47 2.55
C PRO A 140 -7.32 -11.11 3.58
N SER A 141 -8.51 -11.53 3.16
CA SER A 141 -9.51 -12.18 4.01
C SER A 141 -9.06 -13.52 4.62
N LEU A 142 -8.06 -14.18 4.05
CA LEU A 142 -7.60 -15.52 4.45
C LEU A 142 -6.28 -15.51 5.23
N GLU A 143 -5.50 -14.41 5.17
CA GLU A 143 -4.14 -14.36 5.71
C GLU A 143 -4.06 -14.64 7.21
N VAL A 144 -4.91 -13.96 7.97
CA VAL A 144 -4.92 -14.07 9.45
C VAL A 144 -5.24 -15.49 9.90
N ASP A 145 -6.23 -16.11 9.29
CA ASP A 145 -6.64 -17.47 9.61
C ASP A 145 -5.63 -18.51 9.11
N ALA A 146 -4.96 -18.26 7.99
CA ALA A 146 -3.88 -19.12 7.49
C ALA A 146 -2.70 -19.19 8.47
N LEU A 147 -2.29 -18.07 9.07
CA LEU A 147 -1.25 -18.05 10.11
C LEU A 147 -1.74 -18.72 11.40
N ALA A 148 -2.93 -18.37 11.86
CA ALA A 148 -3.50 -18.93 13.09
C ALA A 148 -3.65 -20.46 13.02
N GLY A 149 -4.16 -20.98 11.90
CA GLY A 149 -4.37 -22.40 11.63
C GLY A 149 -3.11 -23.18 11.27
N GLY A 150 -1.95 -22.50 11.10
CA GLY A 150 -0.71 -23.15 10.70
C GLY A 150 -0.67 -23.53 9.21
N GLY A 151 -1.49 -22.91 8.38
CA GLY A 151 -1.42 -23.00 6.91
C GLY A 151 -0.13 -22.40 6.36
N VAL A 152 0.40 -21.38 7.05
CA VAL A 152 1.72 -20.80 6.86
C VAL A 152 2.45 -20.63 8.18
N ASP A 153 3.76 -20.47 8.13
CA ASP A 153 4.62 -20.32 9.31
C ASP A 153 4.92 -18.84 9.60
N ALA A 154 4.81 -18.00 8.58
CA ALA A 154 4.96 -16.55 8.63
C ALA A 154 3.99 -15.85 7.68
N LEU A 155 3.73 -14.55 7.91
CA LEU A 155 3.04 -13.65 6.99
C LEU A 155 3.91 -12.43 6.72
N PHE A 156 4.04 -12.06 5.45
CA PHE A 156 4.51 -10.74 5.06
C PHE A 156 3.32 -9.97 4.50
N THR A 157 2.79 -9.05 5.32
CA THR A 157 1.48 -8.41 5.09
C THR A 157 1.44 -6.97 5.57
N GLY A 158 0.32 -6.30 5.41
CA GLY A 158 0.04 -4.95 5.89
C GLY A 158 -1.22 -4.89 6.74
N ASP A 159 -1.70 -3.67 7.05
CA ASP A 159 -2.97 -3.47 7.75
C ASP A 159 -4.16 -3.45 6.77
N PRO A 160 -5.29 -4.05 7.18
CA PRO A 160 -5.71 -4.39 8.56
C PRO A 160 -5.21 -5.72 9.12
N MET A 161 -4.67 -6.63 8.30
CA MET A 161 -4.36 -8.01 8.69
C MET A 161 -3.29 -8.10 9.79
N ALA A 162 -2.22 -7.27 9.66
CA ALA A 162 -1.11 -7.28 10.61
C ALA A 162 -1.58 -6.90 12.02
N THR A 163 -2.25 -5.77 12.17
CA THR A 163 -2.76 -5.32 13.47
C THR A 163 -3.77 -6.31 14.04
N ALA A 164 -4.66 -6.87 13.22
CA ALA A 164 -5.63 -7.88 13.68
C ALA A 164 -4.93 -9.14 14.21
N ALA A 165 -3.90 -9.64 13.54
CA ALA A 165 -3.14 -10.81 13.97
C ALA A 165 -2.42 -10.58 15.30
N LEU A 166 -1.76 -9.42 15.44
CA LEU A 166 -1.05 -9.02 16.66
C LEU A 166 -2.02 -8.82 17.83
N ALA A 167 -3.11 -8.07 17.62
CA ALA A 167 -4.09 -7.75 18.66
C ALA A 167 -4.85 -8.98 19.17
N ARG A 168 -5.09 -9.97 18.31
CA ARG A 168 -5.68 -11.26 18.69
C ARG A 168 -4.71 -12.17 19.47
N GLY A 169 -3.43 -11.78 19.55
CA GLY A 169 -2.44 -12.38 20.46
C GLY A 169 -1.86 -13.73 20.02
N PHE A 170 -2.08 -14.17 18.78
CA PHE A 170 -1.49 -15.41 18.25
C PHE A 170 -0.28 -15.18 17.32
N ALA A 171 -0.01 -13.92 16.96
CA ALA A 171 1.13 -13.53 16.15
C ALA A 171 2.10 -12.65 16.93
N GLU A 172 3.33 -12.60 16.49
CA GLU A 172 4.37 -11.67 16.93
C GLU A 172 5.22 -11.23 15.73
N LEU A 173 5.92 -10.09 15.87
CA LEU A 173 6.85 -9.62 14.84
C LEU A 173 8.06 -10.56 14.78
N ALA A 174 8.47 -10.91 13.56
CA ALA A 174 9.71 -11.69 13.33
C ALA A 174 10.94 -10.80 13.43
N THR A 175 10.81 -9.50 13.15
CA THR A 175 11.88 -8.49 13.11
C THR A 175 11.51 -7.28 13.95
N ASP A 176 12.50 -6.55 14.46
CA ASP A 176 12.29 -5.41 15.38
C ASP A 176 11.93 -4.10 14.64
N SER A 177 12.13 -4.05 13.33
CA SER A 177 11.86 -2.88 12.48
C SER A 177 11.22 -3.31 11.15
N PRO A 178 10.54 -2.39 10.44
CA PRO A 178 10.03 -2.67 9.11
C PRO A 178 11.16 -3.07 8.15
N ASP A 179 11.02 -4.23 7.50
CA ASP A 179 12.05 -4.78 6.63
C ASP A 179 12.14 -4.08 5.28
N VAL A 180 11.00 -3.58 4.77
CA VAL A 180 10.95 -2.92 3.45
C VAL A 180 11.84 -1.66 3.43
N PRO A 181 11.70 -0.66 4.32
CA PRO A 181 12.58 0.49 4.31
C PRO A 181 14.03 0.12 4.68
N ARG A 182 14.25 -0.85 5.57
CA ARG A 182 15.59 -1.33 5.91
C ARG A 182 16.36 -1.83 4.70
N VAL A 183 15.69 -2.48 3.74
CA VAL A 183 16.33 -3.14 2.59
C VAL A 183 16.24 -2.30 1.32
N LEU A 184 15.12 -1.63 1.08
CA LEU A 184 14.84 -0.97 -0.19
C LEU A 184 15.08 0.54 -0.17
N GLY A 185 15.29 1.14 1.02
CA GLY A 185 15.60 2.55 1.24
C GLY A 185 14.64 3.23 2.21
N ASP A 186 15.17 4.08 3.08
CA ASP A 186 14.44 4.78 4.14
C ASP A 186 14.49 6.31 3.92
N PRO A 187 13.34 7.00 3.74
CA PRO A 187 11.99 6.46 3.65
C PRO A 187 11.71 5.75 2.31
N PHE A 188 10.95 4.66 2.36
CA PHE A 188 10.56 3.91 1.17
C PHE A 188 9.25 4.46 0.57
N LEU A 189 9.23 4.73 -0.74
CA LEU A 189 8.03 5.13 -1.46
C LEU A 189 7.13 3.89 -1.67
N PHE A 190 6.23 3.65 -0.70
CA PHE A 190 5.47 2.41 -0.61
C PHE A 190 4.37 2.30 -1.68
N GLY A 191 3.66 3.39 -1.91
CA GLY A 191 2.59 3.44 -2.91
C GLY A 191 2.26 4.87 -3.31
N THR A 192 1.75 5.05 -4.52
CA THR A 192 1.43 6.36 -5.10
C THR A 192 -0.01 6.43 -5.56
N PHE A 193 -0.58 7.62 -5.47
CA PHE A 193 -1.86 7.94 -6.07
C PHE A 193 -1.65 8.60 -7.44
N ALA A 194 -2.44 8.19 -8.42
CA ALA A 194 -2.30 8.65 -9.79
C ALA A 194 -3.65 8.96 -10.43
N VAL A 195 -3.63 9.87 -11.41
CA VAL A 195 -4.72 10.14 -12.33
C VAL A 195 -4.30 9.70 -13.72
N THR A 196 -5.23 9.19 -14.54
CA THR A 196 -4.93 8.87 -15.93
C THR A 196 -4.58 10.13 -16.70
N GLU A 197 -3.62 10.04 -17.61
CA GLU A 197 -3.20 11.19 -18.42
C GLU A 197 -4.32 11.71 -19.30
N ASP A 198 -5.13 10.81 -19.86
CA ASP A 198 -6.30 11.14 -20.66
C ASP A 198 -7.30 11.99 -19.87
N PHE A 199 -7.63 11.58 -18.63
CA PHE A 199 -8.51 12.36 -17.77
C PHE A 199 -7.90 13.72 -17.41
N ALA A 200 -6.63 13.76 -17.02
CA ALA A 200 -5.96 15.00 -16.65
C ALA A 200 -5.89 16.00 -17.81
N GLN A 201 -5.73 15.53 -19.06
CA GLN A 201 -5.75 16.38 -20.24
C GLN A 201 -7.14 16.89 -20.61
N LYS A 202 -8.17 16.03 -20.52
CA LYS A 202 -9.56 16.38 -20.88
C LYS A 202 -10.27 17.19 -19.80
N HIS A 203 -9.92 16.96 -18.52
CA HIS A 203 -10.57 17.54 -17.36
C HIS A 203 -9.55 18.14 -16.35
N PRO A 204 -8.68 19.09 -16.78
CA PRO A 204 -7.58 19.59 -15.95
C PRO A 204 -8.07 20.23 -14.64
N ALA A 205 -9.20 20.94 -14.65
CA ALA A 205 -9.76 21.55 -13.45
C ALA A 205 -10.22 20.49 -12.42
N GLN A 206 -10.78 19.38 -12.88
CA GLN A 206 -11.21 18.28 -11.99
C GLN A 206 -10.01 17.49 -11.48
N ALA A 207 -8.96 17.30 -12.29
CA ALA A 207 -7.71 16.68 -11.85
C ALA A 207 -7.05 17.53 -10.75
N GLN A 208 -7.00 18.85 -10.90
CA GLN A 208 -6.47 19.76 -9.88
C GLN A 208 -7.35 19.78 -8.61
N ALA A 209 -8.65 19.72 -8.75
CA ALA A 209 -9.58 19.61 -7.63
C ALA A 209 -9.35 18.32 -6.82
N LEU A 210 -9.09 17.19 -7.51
CA LEU A 210 -8.72 15.92 -6.85
C LEU A 210 -7.43 16.04 -6.05
N VAL A 211 -6.40 16.68 -6.60
CA VAL A 211 -5.15 16.97 -5.87
C VAL A 211 -5.46 17.74 -4.60
N SER A 212 -6.22 18.84 -4.70
CA SER A 212 -6.57 19.68 -3.55
C SER A 212 -7.38 18.93 -2.50
N ALA A 213 -8.31 18.06 -2.90
CA ALA A 213 -9.10 17.24 -1.98
C ALA A 213 -8.24 16.23 -1.20
N LEU A 214 -7.28 15.59 -1.87
CA LEU A 214 -6.39 14.63 -1.23
C LEU A 214 -5.33 15.32 -0.37
N ASP A 215 -4.79 16.46 -0.79
CA ASP A 215 -3.85 17.25 0.03
C ASP A 215 -4.53 17.75 1.31
N GLU A 216 -5.79 18.16 1.25
CA GLU A 216 -6.57 18.52 2.45
C GLU A 216 -6.76 17.29 3.36
N ALA A 217 -7.11 16.14 2.81
CA ALA A 217 -7.24 14.90 3.58
C ALA A 217 -5.92 14.47 4.25
N ILE A 218 -4.79 14.62 3.56
CA ILE A 218 -3.45 14.35 4.11
C ILE A 218 -3.14 15.32 5.25
N THR A 219 -3.46 16.61 5.09
CA THR A 219 -3.32 17.62 6.15
C THR A 219 -4.14 17.26 7.39
N MET A 220 -5.39 16.81 7.20
CA MET A 220 -6.25 16.36 8.33
C MET A 220 -5.64 15.14 9.03
N LEU A 221 -5.12 14.17 8.28
CA LEU A 221 -4.47 12.97 8.83
C LEU A 221 -3.20 13.29 9.61
N ALA A 222 -2.41 14.25 9.14
CA ALA A 222 -1.21 14.70 9.82
C ALA A 222 -1.51 15.46 11.12
N ALA A 223 -2.59 16.24 11.13
CA ALA A 223 -3.04 17.01 12.31
C ALA A 223 -3.67 16.11 13.38
N ASP A 224 -4.47 15.13 12.97
CA ASP A 224 -5.16 14.20 13.88
C ASP A 224 -5.29 12.79 13.25
N PRO A 225 -4.45 11.83 13.62
CA PRO A 225 -4.56 10.44 13.15
C PRO A 225 -5.90 9.76 13.50
N ALA A 226 -6.66 10.25 14.48
CA ALA A 226 -7.96 9.68 14.81
C ALA A 226 -8.98 9.85 13.67
N VAL A 227 -8.85 10.90 12.86
CA VAL A 227 -9.67 11.13 11.66
C VAL A 227 -9.53 9.95 10.69
N GLY A 228 -8.30 9.49 10.45
CA GLY A 228 -8.04 8.33 9.58
C GLY A 228 -8.61 7.04 10.15
N LYS A 229 -8.47 6.81 11.46
CA LYS A 229 -9.05 5.64 12.14
C LYS A 229 -10.57 5.62 12.03
N ALA A 230 -11.22 6.75 12.24
CA ALA A 230 -12.66 6.88 12.06
C ALA A 230 -13.10 6.62 10.62
N ALA A 231 -12.39 7.21 9.66
CA ALA A 231 -12.67 7.05 8.23
C ALA A 231 -12.43 5.61 7.73
N MET A 232 -11.52 4.87 8.33
CA MET A 232 -11.20 3.48 7.95
C MET A 232 -12.31 2.49 8.34
N LYS A 233 -13.02 2.72 9.46
CA LYS A 233 -13.98 1.76 10.04
C LYS A 233 -15.03 1.21 9.07
N PRO A 234 -15.61 1.99 8.14
CA PRO A 234 -16.58 1.46 7.15
C PRO A 234 -15.96 0.55 6.07
N TYR A 235 -14.64 0.56 5.91
CA TYR A 235 -13.93 -0.12 4.82
C TYR A 235 -13.28 -1.43 5.24
N VAL A 236 -13.13 -1.66 6.53
CA VAL A 236 -12.60 -2.93 7.09
C VAL A 236 -13.73 -3.90 7.39
N ARG A 237 -13.38 -5.18 7.38
CA ARG A 237 -14.31 -6.25 7.77
C ARG A 237 -14.72 -6.08 9.24
N GLU A 238 -15.90 -6.56 9.57
CA GLU A 238 -16.44 -6.47 10.93
C GLU A 238 -15.51 -7.10 11.98
N THR A 239 -14.85 -8.20 11.63
CA THR A 239 -13.88 -8.89 12.50
C THR A 239 -12.57 -8.11 12.74
N GLU A 240 -12.27 -7.11 11.93
CA GLU A 240 -11.07 -6.26 12.01
C GLU A 240 -11.37 -4.89 12.61
N ARG A 241 -12.63 -4.45 12.53
CA ARG A 241 -13.09 -3.14 13.00
C ARG A 241 -12.70 -2.81 14.44
N PRO A 242 -12.72 -3.76 15.41
CA PRO A 242 -12.31 -3.48 16.79
C PRO A 242 -10.84 -3.08 16.93
N PHE A 243 -9.99 -3.39 15.94
CA PHE A 243 -8.55 -3.16 16.00
C PHE A 243 -8.09 -1.89 15.28
N VAL A 244 -8.99 -1.20 14.57
CA VAL A 244 -8.65 0.02 13.81
C VAL A 244 -8.00 1.09 14.67
N ASP A 245 -8.44 1.23 15.92
CA ASP A 245 -7.89 2.23 16.85
C ASP A 245 -6.42 1.92 17.27
N GLN A 246 -5.94 0.70 17.00
CA GLN A 246 -4.56 0.28 17.28
C GLN A 246 -3.61 0.49 16.09
N TYR A 247 -4.10 0.95 14.93
CA TYR A 247 -3.23 1.20 13.78
C TYR A 247 -2.18 2.26 14.11
N PRO A 248 -0.90 2.00 13.78
CA PRO A 248 0.13 3.02 13.91
C PRO A 248 -0.15 4.18 12.93
N PRO A 249 0.46 5.36 13.14
CA PRO A 249 0.35 6.46 12.19
C PRO A 249 0.90 6.05 10.82
N ALA A 250 0.36 6.62 9.75
CA ALA A 250 0.90 6.51 8.40
C ALA A 250 1.35 7.89 7.92
N ARG A 251 2.41 7.93 7.13
CA ARG A 251 2.95 9.18 6.58
C ARG A 251 2.65 9.28 5.10
N TYR A 252 1.96 10.33 4.73
CA TYR A 252 1.63 10.65 3.34
C TYR A 252 2.42 11.88 2.90
N LEU A 253 2.81 11.91 1.63
CA LEU A 253 3.40 13.06 0.97
C LEU A 253 2.31 13.82 0.23
N HIS A 254 2.27 15.14 0.40
CA HIS A 254 1.40 16.03 -0.39
C HIS A 254 1.85 16.07 -1.85
N SER A 255 1.01 16.64 -2.68
CA SER A 255 1.39 16.94 -4.06
C SER A 255 2.64 17.81 -4.10
N GLY A 256 3.57 17.47 -5.01
CA GLY A 256 4.86 18.17 -5.12
C GLY A 256 5.94 17.76 -4.11
N GLU A 257 5.65 16.94 -3.10
CA GLU A 257 6.65 16.48 -2.12
C GLU A 257 7.41 15.23 -2.55
N ILE A 258 6.95 14.54 -3.60
CA ILE A 258 7.68 13.37 -4.14
C ILE A 258 8.89 13.89 -4.91
N SER A 259 10.09 13.64 -4.40
CA SER A 259 11.32 14.06 -5.07
C SER A 259 11.65 13.20 -6.30
N ALA A 260 12.38 13.78 -7.25
CA ALA A 260 12.87 13.03 -8.41
C ALA A 260 13.69 11.81 -8.03
N ALA A 261 14.51 11.91 -6.99
CA ALA A 261 15.32 10.79 -6.49
C ALA A 261 14.46 9.64 -5.95
N GLN A 262 13.35 9.94 -5.26
CA GLN A 262 12.40 8.90 -4.81
C GLN A 262 11.70 8.23 -5.98
N LEU A 263 11.28 8.99 -7.00
CA LEU A 263 10.68 8.45 -8.21
C LEU A 263 11.67 7.56 -8.98
N ASP A 264 12.89 8.04 -9.20
CA ASP A 264 13.94 7.29 -9.89
C ASP A 264 14.24 5.96 -9.17
N ARG A 265 14.36 6.00 -7.85
CA ARG A 265 14.57 4.80 -7.04
C ARG A 265 13.40 3.82 -7.12
N ALA A 266 12.16 4.32 -7.05
CA ALA A 266 10.97 3.48 -7.14
C ALA A 266 10.84 2.80 -8.52
N LEU A 267 11.19 3.50 -9.61
CA LEU A 267 11.22 2.95 -10.97
C LEU A 267 12.33 1.91 -11.14
N GLU A 268 13.52 2.17 -10.61
CA GLU A 268 14.63 1.21 -10.58
C GLU A 268 14.22 -0.10 -9.89
N LEU A 269 13.62 0.00 -8.69
CA LEU A 269 13.13 -1.16 -7.94
C LEU A 269 11.96 -1.87 -8.64
N ALA A 270 11.16 -1.15 -9.40
CA ALA A 270 10.14 -1.75 -10.25
C ALA A 270 10.73 -2.46 -11.48
N GLY A 271 12.00 -2.24 -11.80
CA GLY A 271 12.68 -2.85 -12.95
C GLY A 271 12.20 -2.30 -14.30
N THR A 272 11.98 -0.99 -14.36
CA THR A 272 11.44 -0.32 -15.56
C THR A 272 12.12 1.00 -15.83
N ASP A 273 12.16 1.38 -17.12
CA ASP A 273 12.63 2.70 -17.60
C ASP A 273 11.46 3.66 -17.88
N ALA A 274 10.28 3.39 -17.33
CA ALA A 274 9.03 4.09 -17.65
C ALA A 274 8.99 5.57 -17.17
N ARG A 275 10.12 6.28 -17.14
CA ARG A 275 10.25 7.69 -16.72
C ARG A 275 9.31 8.65 -17.45
N ALA A 276 8.92 8.32 -18.70
CA ALA A 276 8.01 9.13 -19.50
C ALA A 276 6.54 9.05 -19.04
N ALA A 277 6.19 8.07 -18.23
CA ALA A 277 4.80 7.86 -17.75
C ALA A 277 4.50 8.50 -16.38
N THR A 278 5.52 9.04 -15.70
CA THR A 278 5.43 9.57 -14.33
C THR A 278 5.66 11.08 -14.30
N VAL A 279 4.78 11.85 -14.89
CA VAL A 279 4.84 13.32 -14.73
C VAL A 279 3.94 13.68 -13.56
N ALA A 280 4.53 14.23 -12.47
CA ALA A 280 3.75 14.84 -11.41
C ALA A 280 2.83 15.92 -11.99
N LEU A 281 1.60 16.01 -11.48
CA LEU A 281 0.76 17.19 -11.73
C LEU A 281 1.42 18.38 -11.04
N PRO A 282 1.48 19.54 -11.71
CA PRO A 282 2.05 20.77 -11.13
C PRO A 282 1.24 21.23 -9.92
#